data_207fa8fe36a9021fb2fb25db6d461b05
#
_entry.id   207fa8fe36a9021fb2fb25db6d461b05
#
_cell.length_a   1.000
_cell.length_b   1.000
_cell.length_c   1.000
_cell.angle_alpha   90.00
_cell.angle_beta   90.00
_cell.angle_gamma   90.00
#
_symmetry.space_group_name_H-M   'P 1'
#
loop_
_entity.id
_entity.type
_entity.pdbx_description
1 polymer ?
#
loop_
_entity_poly.entity_id
_entity_poly.type
_entity_poly.pdbx_seq_one_letter_code
_entity_poly.pdbx_strand_id
1 'polypeptide(L)'
;MLAMFAVLIAGEALGHGVAEDDKSFIEQNSGVQLLPFIYLGAKHMVTGYDHLLFLFGVIFFLYRLRDVATYVTMFAIGHSVTLLYGVLSGTQINPYIVDAIIGVSVVYKALDNLNAFKRVIGFQPNAKMAVLIFGFFHGFGLATKLQEFELAKDGLVPNILAFNVGVELGQLLALGAILIAMGFWRRTPSFGRQAFTANVMLMTAGFVLVGYQLTGYFVAQTGS
;
A
#
# COMPACT_ATOMS: atom_id res chain seq x y z
N MET A 1 -4.76 5.18 21.56
CA MET A 1 -3.59 5.16 20.65
C MET A 1 -2.68 3.96 20.85
N LEU A 2 -2.22 3.64 22.08
CA LEU A 2 -1.43 2.41 22.37
C LEU A 2 -2.17 1.11 22.00
N ALA A 3 -3.48 1.02 22.21
CA ALA A 3 -4.28 -0.15 21.87
C ALA A 3 -4.36 -0.40 20.35
N MET A 4 -4.36 0.66 19.52
CA MET A 4 -4.35 0.56 18.07
C MET A 4 -2.98 0.08 17.56
N PHE A 5 -1.89 0.43 18.25
CA PHE A 5 -0.54 -0.07 17.97
C PHE A 5 -0.38 -1.55 18.37
N ALA A 6 -1.00 -1.99 19.47
CA ALA A 6 -0.94 -3.38 19.93
C ALA A 6 -1.75 -4.31 19.00
N VAL A 7 -2.85 -3.86 18.42
CA VAL A 7 -3.65 -4.63 17.44
C VAL A 7 -2.88 -4.80 16.12
N LEU A 8 -2.04 -3.82 15.75
CA LEU A 8 -1.17 -3.91 14.56
C LEU A 8 -0.01 -4.92 14.74
N ILE A 9 0.36 -5.23 15.98
CA ILE A 9 1.45 -6.19 16.29
C ILE A 9 0.92 -7.61 16.52
N ALA A 10 -0.35 -7.77 16.92
CA ALA A 10 -0.96 -9.06 17.27
C ALA A 10 -1.72 -9.74 16.12
N GLY A 11 -2.01 -9.03 15.02
CA GLY A 11 -2.49 -9.64 13.79
C GLY A 11 -1.31 -10.20 13.04
N GLU A 12 -1.36 -11.45 12.64
CA GLU A 12 -0.35 -12.11 11.80
C GLU A 12 0.15 -11.12 10.75
N ALA A 13 1.46 -10.87 10.76
CA ALA A 13 2.13 -9.91 9.89
C ALA A 13 2.13 -10.45 8.45
N LEU A 14 0.94 -10.59 7.90
CA LEU A 14 0.70 -10.88 6.50
C LEU A 14 0.97 -9.58 5.73
N GLY A 15 2.20 -9.41 5.30
CA GLY A 15 2.50 -8.46 4.23
C GLY A 15 1.53 -8.75 3.07
N HIS A 16 1.25 -7.82 2.21
CA HIS A 16 0.46 -7.82 0.97
C HIS A 16 -0.27 -9.12 0.53
N GLY A 17 -0.57 -10.07 1.43
CA GLY A 17 -1.22 -11.34 1.12
C GLY A 17 -2.70 -11.16 0.74
N VAL A 18 -3.16 -11.94 -0.21
CA VAL A 18 -4.59 -12.26 -0.35
C VAL A 18 -4.90 -13.27 0.76
N ALA A 19 -5.99 -13.09 1.50
CA ALA A 19 -6.35 -14.00 2.59
C ALA A 19 -6.53 -15.44 2.07
N GLU A 20 -6.21 -16.45 2.88
CA GLU A 20 -6.31 -17.87 2.51
C GLU A 20 -7.72 -18.24 1.99
N ASP A 21 -8.78 -17.66 2.57
CA ASP A 21 -10.15 -17.87 2.11
C ASP A 21 -10.37 -17.33 0.67
N ASP A 22 -9.72 -16.20 0.35
CA ASP A 22 -9.79 -15.60 -0.98
C ASP A 22 -8.97 -16.41 -2.00
N LYS A 23 -7.88 -17.06 -1.57
CA LYS A 23 -7.07 -17.96 -2.37
C LYS A 23 -7.91 -19.14 -2.85
N SER A 24 -8.59 -19.83 -1.93
CA SER A 24 -9.44 -20.96 -2.25
C SER A 24 -10.54 -20.59 -3.26
N PHE A 25 -11.11 -19.40 -3.15
CA PHE A 25 -12.09 -18.89 -4.11
C PHE A 25 -11.47 -18.67 -5.50
N ILE A 26 -10.29 -18.06 -5.58
CA ILE A 26 -9.61 -17.79 -6.86
C ILE A 26 -9.26 -19.10 -7.59
N GLU A 27 -8.75 -20.10 -6.86
CA GLU A 27 -8.31 -21.39 -7.43
C GLU A 27 -9.47 -22.29 -7.87
N GLN A 28 -10.62 -22.21 -7.20
CA GLN A 28 -11.79 -23.05 -7.53
C GLN A 28 -12.66 -22.49 -8.65
N ASN A 29 -12.47 -21.21 -9.05
CA ASN A 29 -13.31 -20.57 -10.04
C ASN A 29 -12.53 -20.29 -11.32
N SER A 30 -13.03 -20.79 -12.45
CA SER A 30 -12.54 -20.49 -13.79
C SER A 30 -13.45 -19.51 -14.52
N GLY A 31 -12.93 -18.89 -15.60
CA GLY A 31 -13.67 -17.96 -16.42
C GLY A 31 -13.71 -16.53 -15.88
N VAL A 32 -14.59 -15.71 -16.45
CA VAL A 32 -14.69 -14.27 -16.12
C VAL A 32 -15.56 -14.06 -14.88
N GLN A 33 -14.96 -13.55 -13.81
CA GLN A 33 -15.54 -13.35 -12.47
C GLN A 33 -15.40 -11.88 -12.01
N LEU A 34 -15.98 -10.94 -12.75
CA LEU A 34 -15.72 -9.50 -12.54
C LEU A 34 -16.07 -9.02 -11.13
N LEU A 35 -17.30 -9.30 -10.62
CA LEU A 35 -17.73 -8.78 -9.33
C LEU A 35 -16.91 -9.33 -8.15
N PRO A 36 -16.62 -10.63 -8.07
CA PRO A 36 -15.71 -11.15 -7.06
C PRO A 36 -14.32 -10.52 -7.09
N PHE A 37 -13.72 -10.33 -8.28
CA PHE A 37 -12.41 -9.71 -8.38
C PHE A 37 -12.42 -8.21 -8.03
N ILE A 38 -13.50 -7.47 -8.34
CA ILE A 38 -13.69 -6.10 -7.82
C ILE A 38 -13.73 -6.11 -6.28
N TYR A 39 -14.48 -7.02 -5.68
CA TYR A 39 -14.55 -7.14 -4.22
C TYR A 39 -13.18 -7.47 -3.62
N LEU A 40 -12.44 -8.42 -4.18
CA LEU A 40 -11.11 -8.82 -3.73
C LEU A 40 -10.11 -7.65 -3.80
N GLY A 41 -10.13 -6.87 -4.90
CA GLY A 41 -9.30 -5.70 -5.05
C GLY A 41 -9.62 -4.61 -4.01
N ALA A 42 -10.91 -4.34 -3.77
CA ALA A 42 -11.35 -3.40 -2.75
C ALA A 42 -10.98 -3.86 -1.34
N LYS A 43 -11.20 -5.14 -1.03
CA LYS A 43 -10.81 -5.77 0.24
C LYS A 43 -9.31 -5.64 0.47
N HIS A 44 -8.48 -6.03 -0.50
CA HIS A 44 -7.02 -5.91 -0.43
C HIS A 44 -6.58 -4.49 -0.06
N MET A 45 -7.12 -3.48 -0.72
CA MET A 45 -6.76 -2.08 -0.48
C MET A 45 -7.18 -1.57 0.91
N VAL A 46 -8.34 -1.99 1.41
CA VAL A 46 -8.88 -1.55 2.71
C VAL A 46 -8.26 -2.31 3.88
N THR A 47 -7.85 -3.57 3.68
CA THR A 47 -7.24 -4.40 4.73
C THR A 47 -5.72 -4.29 4.79
N GLY A 48 -5.06 -3.84 3.71
CA GLY A 48 -3.62 -3.64 3.67
C GLY A 48 -3.19 -2.44 4.54
N TYR A 49 -2.69 -2.71 5.75
CA TYR A 49 -2.27 -1.66 6.68
C TYR A 49 -1.12 -0.79 6.16
N ASP A 50 -0.25 -1.32 5.34
CA ASP A 50 0.82 -0.61 4.64
C ASP A 50 0.27 0.40 3.63
N HIS A 51 -0.76 0.03 2.86
CA HIS A 51 -1.51 0.96 2.01
C HIS A 51 -2.15 2.07 2.83
N LEU A 52 -2.80 1.71 3.95
CA LEU A 52 -3.46 2.69 4.82
C LEU A 52 -2.45 3.65 5.46
N LEU A 53 -1.29 3.16 5.92
CA LEU A 53 -0.21 3.99 6.46
C LEU A 53 0.36 4.92 5.40
N PHE A 54 0.59 4.41 4.19
CA PHE A 54 1.07 5.21 3.07
C PHE A 54 0.06 6.30 2.67
N LEU A 55 -1.22 5.94 2.49
CA LEU A 55 -2.29 6.90 2.20
C LEU A 55 -2.41 7.98 3.30
N PHE A 56 -2.38 7.57 4.56
CA PHE A 56 -2.39 8.49 5.69
C PHE A 56 -1.21 9.48 5.60
N GLY A 57 -0.01 8.98 5.32
CA GLY A 57 1.18 9.81 5.11
C GLY A 57 1.00 10.77 3.93
N VAL A 58 0.49 10.30 2.79
CA VAL A 58 0.30 11.11 1.58
C VAL A 58 -0.64 12.27 1.83
N ILE A 59 -1.78 12.02 2.49
CA ILE A 59 -2.80 13.06 2.69
C ILE A 59 -2.55 13.94 3.92
N PHE A 60 -1.53 13.63 4.73
CA PHE A 60 -1.33 14.26 6.04
C PHE A 60 -1.39 15.79 6.02
N PHE A 61 -0.80 16.42 5.02
CA PHE A 61 -0.83 17.87 4.79
C PHE A 61 -1.52 18.27 3.47
N LEU A 62 -2.26 17.38 2.83
CA LEU A 62 -3.07 17.72 1.67
C LEU A 62 -4.47 18.17 2.12
N TYR A 63 -4.83 19.39 1.78
CA TYR A 63 -6.11 20.00 2.16
C TYR A 63 -7.09 20.10 0.99
N ARG A 64 -6.60 20.08 -0.25
CA ARG A 64 -7.42 20.23 -1.44
C ARG A 64 -7.70 18.87 -2.06
N LEU A 65 -8.96 18.56 -2.30
CA LEU A 65 -9.38 17.31 -2.95
C LEU A 65 -8.69 17.07 -4.30
N ARG A 66 -8.44 18.16 -5.07
CA ARG A 66 -7.72 18.07 -6.35
C ARG A 66 -6.29 17.54 -6.17
N ASP A 67 -5.58 18.01 -5.14
CA ASP A 67 -4.22 17.55 -4.86
C ASP A 67 -4.25 16.10 -4.44
N VAL A 68 -5.17 15.73 -3.54
CA VAL A 68 -5.39 14.33 -3.12
C VAL A 68 -5.66 13.45 -4.33
N ALA A 69 -6.59 13.82 -5.21
CA ALA A 69 -6.93 13.07 -6.43
C ALA A 69 -5.67 12.86 -7.30
N THR A 70 -4.83 13.90 -7.48
CA THR A 70 -3.60 13.78 -8.26
C THR A 70 -2.65 12.70 -7.71
N TYR A 71 -2.43 12.68 -6.37
CA TYR A 71 -1.56 11.68 -5.75
C TYR A 71 -2.14 10.27 -5.87
N VAL A 72 -3.44 10.13 -5.64
CA VAL A 72 -4.16 8.85 -5.79
C VAL A 72 -4.04 8.33 -7.22
N THR A 73 -4.29 9.17 -8.21
CA THR A 73 -4.16 8.80 -9.63
C THR A 73 -2.73 8.39 -9.99
N MET A 74 -1.70 9.12 -9.52
CA MET A 74 -0.30 8.75 -9.75
C MET A 74 0.02 7.37 -9.17
N PHE A 75 -0.43 7.10 -7.93
CA PHE A 75 -0.26 5.78 -7.33
C PHE A 75 -1.00 4.70 -8.11
N ALA A 76 -2.28 4.90 -8.43
CA ALA A 76 -3.11 3.94 -9.15
C ALA A 76 -2.53 3.60 -10.54
N ILE A 77 -2.03 4.59 -11.28
CA ILE A 77 -1.37 4.36 -12.57
C ILE A 77 -0.14 3.45 -12.38
N GLY A 78 0.76 3.81 -11.46
CA GLY A 78 1.95 3.00 -11.20
C GLY A 78 1.59 1.56 -10.80
N HIS A 79 0.67 1.41 -9.86
CA HIS A 79 0.19 0.12 -9.37
C HIS A 79 -0.44 -0.73 -10.47
N SER A 80 -1.39 -0.17 -11.23
CA SER A 80 -2.11 -0.91 -12.27
C SER A 80 -1.20 -1.36 -13.41
N VAL A 81 -0.26 -0.51 -13.85
CA VAL A 81 0.69 -0.84 -14.91
C VAL A 81 1.56 -2.03 -14.52
N THR A 82 2.13 -2.01 -13.32
CA THR A 82 3.04 -3.08 -12.89
C THR A 82 2.32 -4.34 -12.43
N LEU A 83 1.13 -4.23 -11.86
CA LEU A 83 0.29 -5.40 -11.58
C LEU A 83 -0.04 -6.15 -12.88
N LEU A 84 -0.55 -5.44 -13.87
CA LEU A 84 -0.92 -6.07 -15.15
C LEU A 84 0.31 -6.63 -15.86
N TYR A 85 1.39 -5.85 -15.94
CA TYR A 85 2.64 -6.30 -16.53
C TYR A 85 3.21 -7.54 -15.81
N GLY A 86 3.30 -7.51 -14.48
CA GLY A 86 3.87 -8.59 -13.68
C GLY A 86 3.08 -9.90 -13.85
N VAL A 87 1.74 -9.84 -13.78
CA VAL A 87 0.91 -11.04 -13.97
C VAL A 87 1.00 -11.58 -15.39
N LEU A 88 0.95 -10.72 -16.42
CA LEU A 88 0.97 -11.17 -17.81
C LEU A 88 2.34 -11.66 -18.28
N SER A 89 3.43 -11.06 -17.78
CA SER A 89 4.80 -11.47 -18.15
C SER A 89 5.33 -12.64 -17.32
N GLY A 90 4.66 -13.00 -16.23
CA GLY A 90 5.16 -13.99 -15.27
C GLY A 90 6.39 -13.50 -14.50
N THR A 91 6.63 -12.17 -14.46
CA THR A 91 7.77 -11.59 -13.73
C THR A 91 7.55 -11.73 -12.23
N GLN A 92 8.44 -12.46 -11.57
CA GLN A 92 8.45 -12.61 -10.12
C GLN A 92 9.59 -11.80 -9.51
N ILE A 93 9.29 -11.05 -8.47
CA ILE A 93 10.26 -10.30 -7.67
C ILE A 93 10.16 -10.82 -6.25
N ASN A 94 11.29 -10.94 -5.54
CA ASN A 94 11.28 -11.41 -4.17
C ASN A 94 10.30 -10.56 -3.31
N PRO A 95 9.24 -11.15 -2.74
CA PRO A 95 8.18 -10.41 -2.04
C PRO A 95 8.72 -9.65 -0.82
N TYR A 96 9.69 -10.21 -0.09
CA TYR A 96 10.30 -9.51 1.06
C TYR A 96 10.98 -8.20 0.66
N ILE A 97 11.67 -8.19 -0.50
CA ILE A 97 12.34 -6.98 -1.00
C ILE A 97 11.31 -5.92 -1.40
N VAL A 98 10.26 -6.33 -2.10
CA VAL A 98 9.20 -5.40 -2.51
C VAL A 98 8.49 -4.83 -1.29
N ASP A 99 8.10 -5.67 -0.34
CA ASP A 99 7.44 -5.24 0.89
C ASP A 99 8.33 -4.34 1.76
N ALA A 100 9.66 -4.57 1.76
CA ALA A 100 10.61 -3.64 2.39
C ALA A 100 10.60 -2.26 1.70
N ILE A 101 10.58 -2.21 0.36
CA ILE A 101 10.49 -0.95 -0.41
C ILE A 101 9.16 -0.23 -0.11
N ILE A 102 8.07 -0.98 0.08
CA ILE A 102 6.79 -0.43 0.52
C ILE A 102 6.92 0.19 1.91
N GLY A 103 7.58 -0.48 2.86
CA GLY A 103 7.93 0.12 4.16
C GLY A 103 8.75 1.40 4.02
N VAL A 104 9.73 1.44 3.11
CA VAL A 104 10.52 2.66 2.80
C VAL A 104 9.61 3.78 2.26
N SER A 105 8.56 3.48 1.50
CA SER A 105 7.63 4.50 1.00
C SER A 105 6.90 5.24 2.13
N VAL A 106 6.56 4.54 3.21
CA VAL A 106 5.97 5.12 4.42
C VAL A 106 6.99 6.02 5.14
N VAL A 107 8.24 5.55 5.31
CA VAL A 107 9.35 6.36 5.87
C VAL A 107 9.58 7.61 5.04
N TYR A 108 9.69 7.45 3.71
CA TYR A 108 9.87 8.57 2.78
C TYR A 108 8.78 9.63 2.99
N LYS A 109 7.54 9.20 3.07
CA LYS A 109 6.41 10.13 3.18
C LYS A 109 6.38 10.85 4.53
N ALA A 110 6.76 10.18 5.61
CA ALA A 110 6.93 10.81 6.91
C ALA A 110 8.06 11.87 6.90
N LEU A 111 9.20 11.55 6.29
CA LEU A 111 10.32 12.50 6.12
C LEU A 111 9.93 13.71 5.25
N ASP A 112 9.18 13.48 4.17
CA ASP A 112 8.62 14.51 3.31
C ASP A 112 7.72 15.45 4.11
N ASN A 113 6.80 14.92 4.90
CA ASN A 113 5.89 15.67 5.77
C ASN A 113 6.64 16.50 6.85
N LEU A 114 7.78 16.01 7.33
CA LEU A 114 8.62 16.69 8.31
C LEU A 114 9.57 17.72 7.66
N ASN A 115 9.56 17.90 6.34
CA ASN A 115 10.53 18.69 5.58
C ASN A 115 11.99 18.27 5.85
N ALA A 116 12.23 17.00 6.19
CA ALA A 116 13.54 16.49 6.54
C ALA A 116 14.50 16.53 5.35
N PHE A 117 14.04 16.24 4.15
CA PHE A 117 14.86 16.30 2.94
C PHE A 117 15.45 17.68 2.71
N LYS A 118 14.64 18.73 2.79
CA LYS A 118 15.11 20.11 2.64
C LYS A 118 16.13 20.49 3.71
N ARG A 119 15.97 20.00 4.95
CA ARG A 119 16.87 20.30 6.07
C ARG A 119 18.20 19.56 5.97
N VAL A 120 18.20 18.31 5.49
CA VAL A 120 19.39 17.44 5.50
C VAL A 120 20.16 17.51 4.17
N ILE A 121 19.46 17.48 3.03
CA ILE A 121 20.07 17.40 1.70
C ILE A 121 19.87 18.68 0.86
N GLY A 122 19.20 19.70 1.42
CA GLY A 122 19.05 21.01 0.80
C GLY A 122 17.95 21.12 -0.27
N PHE A 123 17.30 20.02 -0.70
CA PHE A 123 16.22 20.05 -1.67
C PHE A 123 15.04 19.17 -1.25
N GLN A 124 13.85 19.45 -1.76
CA GLN A 124 12.64 18.66 -1.56
C GLN A 124 12.36 17.85 -2.81
N PRO A 125 12.39 16.49 -2.75
CA PRO A 125 12.05 15.64 -3.89
C PRO A 125 10.60 15.85 -4.35
N ASN A 126 10.33 15.60 -5.63
CA ASN A 126 8.98 15.70 -6.16
C ASN A 126 8.10 14.54 -5.61
N ALA A 127 7.24 14.86 -4.67
CA ALA A 127 6.41 13.88 -3.99
C ALA A 127 5.44 13.14 -4.93
N LYS A 128 4.97 13.77 -6.03
CA LYS A 128 4.09 13.12 -7.02
C LYS A 128 4.84 12.02 -7.78
N MET A 129 6.09 12.31 -8.18
CA MET A 129 6.94 11.32 -8.85
C MET A 129 7.30 10.18 -7.90
N ALA A 130 7.59 10.48 -6.64
CA ALA A 130 7.86 9.47 -5.64
C ALA A 130 6.64 8.54 -5.44
N VAL A 131 5.44 9.09 -5.35
CA VAL A 131 4.19 8.30 -5.22
C VAL A 131 3.95 7.42 -6.44
N LEU A 132 4.22 7.90 -7.66
CA LEU A 132 4.14 7.10 -8.88
C LEU A 132 5.13 5.91 -8.82
N ILE A 133 6.39 6.18 -8.43
CA ILE A 133 7.44 5.16 -8.32
C ILE A 133 7.04 4.11 -7.27
N PHE A 134 6.56 4.54 -6.11
CA PHE A 134 6.08 3.61 -5.09
C PHE A 134 4.86 2.80 -5.56
N GLY A 135 3.96 3.40 -6.34
CA GLY A 135 2.88 2.68 -7.00
C GLY A 135 3.39 1.52 -7.85
N PHE A 136 4.47 1.71 -8.63
CA PHE A 136 5.08 0.62 -9.39
C PHE A 136 5.54 -0.54 -8.50
N PHE A 137 6.20 -0.27 -7.38
CA PHE A 137 6.62 -1.33 -6.46
C PHE A 137 5.43 -2.05 -5.81
N HIS A 138 4.41 -1.32 -5.38
CA HIS A 138 3.19 -1.92 -4.84
C HIS A 138 2.51 -2.87 -5.83
N GLY A 139 2.39 -2.48 -7.11
CA GLY A 139 1.80 -3.33 -8.14
C GLY A 139 2.62 -4.59 -8.41
N PHE A 140 3.96 -4.51 -8.42
CA PHE A 140 4.80 -5.70 -8.53
C PHE A 140 4.69 -6.63 -7.32
N GLY A 141 4.60 -6.11 -6.10
CA GLY A 141 4.40 -6.91 -4.90
C GLY A 141 3.15 -7.76 -5.00
N LEU A 142 2.04 -7.14 -5.37
CA LEU A 142 0.79 -7.84 -5.55
C LEU A 142 0.82 -8.81 -6.74
N ALA A 143 1.45 -8.43 -7.87
CA ALA A 143 1.59 -9.30 -9.03
C ALA A 143 2.31 -10.61 -8.68
N THR A 144 3.41 -10.52 -7.91
CA THR A 144 4.17 -11.69 -7.46
C THR A 144 3.29 -12.61 -6.60
N LYS A 145 2.54 -12.05 -5.65
CA LYS A 145 1.67 -12.83 -4.76
C LYS A 145 0.48 -13.46 -5.49
N LEU A 146 -0.11 -12.75 -6.46
CA LEU A 146 -1.16 -13.34 -7.30
C LEU A 146 -0.65 -14.49 -8.17
N GLN A 147 0.63 -14.49 -8.55
CA GLN A 147 1.24 -15.58 -9.32
C GLN A 147 1.54 -16.82 -8.48
N GLU A 148 1.53 -16.73 -7.13
CA GLU A 148 1.60 -17.89 -6.23
C GLU A 148 0.29 -18.71 -6.25
N PHE A 149 -0.78 -18.15 -6.81
CA PHE A 149 -2.06 -18.84 -6.98
C PHE A 149 -2.13 -19.45 -8.37
N GLU A 150 -2.81 -20.61 -8.47
CA GLU A 150 -3.12 -21.23 -9.75
C GLU A 150 -4.22 -20.44 -10.47
N LEU A 151 -3.86 -19.29 -11.03
CA LEU A 151 -4.79 -18.46 -11.78
C LEU A 151 -5.21 -19.16 -13.06
N ALA A 152 -6.52 -19.38 -13.23
CA ALA A 152 -7.06 -19.89 -14.49
C ALA A 152 -6.71 -18.93 -15.64
N LYS A 153 -6.13 -19.44 -16.72
CA LYS A 153 -5.80 -18.62 -17.91
C LYS A 153 -7.05 -18.05 -18.58
N ASP A 154 -8.15 -18.78 -18.47
CA ASP A 154 -9.45 -18.34 -18.95
C ASP A 154 -10.01 -17.23 -18.05
N GLY A 155 -10.27 -16.07 -18.65
CA GLY A 155 -10.75 -14.90 -17.93
C GLY A 155 -9.67 -14.11 -17.16
N LEU A 156 -8.37 -14.44 -17.26
CA LEU A 156 -7.30 -13.80 -16.49
C LEU A 156 -7.28 -12.28 -16.66
N VAL A 157 -7.22 -11.79 -17.88
CA VAL A 157 -7.10 -10.34 -18.16
C VAL A 157 -8.32 -9.55 -17.65
N PRO A 158 -9.58 -9.91 -17.98
CA PRO A 158 -10.73 -9.21 -17.44
C PRO A 158 -10.82 -9.30 -15.90
N ASN A 159 -10.42 -10.40 -15.29
CA ASN A 159 -10.41 -10.53 -13.84
C ASN A 159 -9.36 -9.61 -13.18
N ILE A 160 -8.15 -9.51 -13.72
CA ILE A 160 -7.12 -8.59 -13.22
C ILE A 160 -7.55 -7.13 -13.41
N LEU A 161 -8.18 -6.79 -14.54
CA LEU A 161 -8.72 -5.44 -14.74
C LEU A 161 -9.84 -5.14 -13.73
N ALA A 162 -10.73 -6.09 -13.47
CA ALA A 162 -11.77 -5.97 -12.45
C ALA A 162 -11.18 -5.81 -11.05
N PHE A 163 -10.12 -6.56 -10.72
CA PHE A 163 -9.37 -6.40 -9.47
C PHE A 163 -8.79 -4.99 -9.33
N ASN A 164 -8.17 -4.43 -10.38
CA ASN A 164 -7.67 -3.06 -10.38
C ASN A 164 -8.77 -2.02 -10.12
N VAL A 165 -9.94 -2.18 -10.76
CA VAL A 165 -11.11 -1.33 -10.47
C VAL A 165 -11.49 -1.44 -8.98
N GLY A 166 -11.45 -2.64 -8.42
CA GLY A 166 -11.67 -2.87 -6.99
C GLY A 166 -10.66 -2.14 -6.11
N VAL A 167 -9.38 -2.21 -6.44
CA VAL A 167 -8.31 -1.47 -5.73
C VAL A 167 -8.59 0.03 -5.73
N GLU A 168 -8.97 0.62 -6.87
CA GLU A 168 -9.32 2.05 -6.96
C GLU A 168 -10.55 2.40 -6.07
N LEU A 169 -11.58 1.57 -6.09
CA LEU A 169 -12.77 1.76 -5.24
C LEU A 169 -12.40 1.66 -3.76
N GLY A 170 -11.63 0.64 -3.37
CA GLY A 170 -11.13 0.47 -2.00
C GLY A 170 -10.26 1.66 -1.56
N GLN A 171 -9.40 2.15 -2.45
CA GLN A 171 -8.56 3.33 -2.20
C GLN A 171 -9.41 4.59 -1.97
N LEU A 172 -10.45 4.82 -2.77
CA LEU A 172 -11.37 5.95 -2.58
C LEU A 172 -12.13 5.85 -1.25
N LEU A 173 -12.57 4.66 -0.87
CA LEU A 173 -13.25 4.43 0.42
C LEU A 173 -12.31 4.69 1.60
N ALA A 174 -11.13 4.07 1.60
CA ALA A 174 -10.12 4.26 2.65
C ALA A 174 -9.71 5.74 2.77
N LEU A 175 -9.45 6.37 1.62
CA LEU A 175 -9.09 7.78 1.55
C LEU A 175 -10.21 8.68 2.08
N GLY A 176 -11.46 8.42 1.71
CA GLY A 176 -12.62 9.14 2.21
C GLY A 176 -12.71 9.08 3.75
N ALA A 177 -12.56 7.89 4.32
CA ALA A 177 -12.56 7.69 5.77
C ALA A 177 -11.40 8.44 6.46
N ILE A 178 -10.18 8.32 5.91
CA ILE A 178 -9.01 9.02 6.47
C ILE A 178 -9.17 10.54 6.35
N LEU A 179 -9.67 11.06 5.22
CA LEU A 179 -9.90 12.50 5.03
C LEU A 179 -10.92 13.06 6.01
N ILE A 180 -12.00 12.32 6.29
CA ILE A 180 -13.00 12.70 7.30
C ILE A 180 -12.33 12.77 8.68
N ALA A 181 -11.64 11.73 9.10
CA ALA A 181 -10.92 11.68 10.39
C ALA A 181 -9.89 12.80 10.51
N MET A 182 -9.07 13.01 9.46
CA MET A 182 -8.09 14.09 9.39
C MET A 182 -8.76 15.47 9.40
N GLY A 183 -9.91 15.62 8.76
CA GLY A 183 -10.68 16.86 8.76
C GLY A 183 -11.11 17.29 10.16
N PHE A 184 -11.56 16.35 10.98
CA PHE A 184 -11.87 16.60 12.39
C PHE A 184 -10.61 16.91 13.20
N TRP A 185 -9.56 16.09 13.07
CA TRP A 185 -8.33 16.28 13.84
C TRP A 185 -7.62 17.61 13.52
N ARG A 186 -7.54 17.99 12.25
CA ARG A 186 -6.90 19.24 11.80
C ARG A 186 -7.59 20.50 12.32
N ARG A 187 -8.86 20.42 12.75
CA ARG A 187 -9.61 21.51 13.38
C ARG A 187 -9.27 21.69 14.86
N THR A 188 -8.60 20.72 15.48
CA THR A 188 -8.25 20.80 16.90
C THR A 188 -7.03 21.71 17.11
N PRO A 189 -6.99 22.53 18.20
CA PRO A 189 -5.84 23.35 18.51
C PRO A 189 -4.54 22.54 18.75
N SER A 190 -4.68 21.26 19.07
CA SER A 190 -3.57 20.34 19.35
C SER A 190 -2.90 19.79 18.08
N PHE A 191 -3.54 19.90 16.91
CA PHE A 191 -3.04 19.29 15.67
C PHE A 191 -1.58 19.70 15.36
N GLY A 192 -1.26 21.00 15.41
CA GLY A 192 0.09 21.48 15.11
C GLY A 192 1.19 20.89 16.00
N ARG A 193 0.89 20.66 17.29
CA ARG A 193 1.82 20.04 18.24
C ARG A 193 1.91 18.52 18.02
N GLN A 194 0.81 17.88 17.68
CA GLN A 194 0.71 16.43 17.49
C GLN A 194 1.21 15.98 16.12
N ALA A 195 1.19 16.86 15.12
CA ALA A 195 1.59 16.54 13.75
C ALA A 195 3.03 16.02 13.65
N PHE A 196 3.96 16.62 14.39
CA PHE A 196 5.35 16.15 14.45
C PHE A 196 5.41 14.71 15.00
N THR A 197 4.82 14.49 16.18
CA THR A 197 4.80 13.17 16.83
C THR A 197 4.13 12.12 15.95
N ALA A 198 3.01 12.45 15.30
CA ALA A 198 2.33 11.54 14.40
C ALA A 198 3.20 11.13 13.19
N ASN A 199 3.95 12.06 12.59
CA ASN A 199 4.85 11.72 11.50
C ASN A 199 6.09 10.95 11.98
N VAL A 200 6.59 11.18 13.19
CA VAL A 200 7.64 10.35 13.80
C VAL A 200 7.12 8.93 14.04
N MET A 201 5.89 8.77 14.55
CA MET A 201 5.27 7.45 14.71
C MET A 201 5.05 6.75 13.37
N LEU A 202 4.62 7.48 12.34
CA LEU A 202 4.48 6.95 10.98
C LEU A 202 5.82 6.46 10.44
N MET A 203 6.88 7.25 10.62
CA MET A 203 8.25 6.88 10.23
C MET A 203 8.73 5.63 10.97
N THR A 204 8.46 5.54 12.28
CA THR A 204 8.80 4.37 13.09
C THR A 204 8.07 3.12 12.59
N ALA A 205 6.77 3.24 12.29
CA ALA A 205 6.00 2.14 11.70
C ALA A 205 6.60 1.68 10.36
N GLY A 206 6.99 2.61 9.49
CA GLY A 206 7.67 2.29 8.24
C GLY A 206 8.99 1.53 8.45
N PHE A 207 9.83 1.96 9.41
CA PHE A 207 11.06 1.24 9.72
C PHE A 207 10.82 -0.15 10.33
N VAL A 208 9.78 -0.31 11.14
CA VAL A 208 9.38 -1.63 11.67
C VAL A 208 8.98 -2.55 10.52
N LEU A 209 8.20 -2.06 9.54
CA LEU A 209 7.85 -2.82 8.33
C LEU A 209 9.10 -3.24 7.54
N VAL A 210 10.03 -2.30 7.29
CA VAL A 210 11.30 -2.59 6.61
C VAL A 210 12.10 -3.66 7.37
N GLY A 211 12.28 -3.48 8.69
CA GLY A 211 13.04 -4.41 9.52
C GLY A 211 12.42 -5.81 9.52
N TYR A 212 11.10 -5.89 9.62
CA TYR A 212 10.37 -7.16 9.58
C TYR A 212 10.60 -7.89 8.26
N GLN A 213 10.43 -7.21 7.13
CA GLN A 213 10.58 -7.81 5.81
C GLN A 213 12.02 -8.21 5.50
N LEU A 214 13.00 -7.38 5.86
CA LEU A 214 14.41 -7.74 5.69
C LEU A 214 14.82 -8.92 6.57
N THR A 215 14.32 -9.00 7.80
CA THR A 215 14.55 -10.16 8.67
C THR A 215 13.98 -11.43 8.04
N GLY A 216 12.74 -11.39 7.53
CA GLY A 216 12.12 -12.50 6.80
C GLY A 216 12.94 -12.94 5.59
N TYR A 217 13.46 -11.97 4.82
CA TYR A 217 14.34 -12.25 3.69
C TYR A 217 15.59 -13.05 4.08
N PHE A 218 16.32 -12.60 5.11
CA PHE A 218 17.54 -13.29 5.55
C PHE A 218 17.25 -14.66 6.18
N VAL A 219 16.18 -14.78 6.97
CA VAL A 219 15.79 -16.07 7.56
C VAL A 219 15.42 -17.09 6.48
N ALA A 220 14.69 -16.67 5.45
CA ALA A 220 14.33 -17.55 4.34
C ALA A 220 15.56 -18.05 3.56
N GLN A 221 16.62 -17.23 3.45
CA GLN A 221 17.88 -17.63 2.79
C GLN A 221 18.75 -18.57 3.63
N THR A 222 18.69 -18.48 4.98
CA THR A 222 19.50 -19.30 5.87
C THR A 222 18.84 -20.63 6.23
N GLY A 223 17.54 -20.78 6.00
CA GLY A 223 16.76 -22.00 6.28
C GLY A 223 16.62 -22.95 5.08
N SER A 224 17.20 -22.61 3.93
CA SER A 224 17.29 -23.42 2.71
C SER A 224 18.71 -23.98 2.56
#